data_fd9d5326f2c1045012d277e5872462fd
#
_entry.id   fd9d5326f2c1045012d277e5872462fd
#
_cell.length_a   1.000
_cell.length_b   1.000
_cell.length_c   1.000
_cell.angle_alpha   90.00
_cell.angle_beta   90.00
_cell.angle_gamma   90.00
#
_symmetry.space_group_name_H-M   'P 1'
#
loop_
_entity.id
_entity.type
_entity.pdbx_description
1 polymer ?
#
loop_
_entity_poly.entity_id
_entity_poly.type
_entity_poly.pdbx_seq_one_letter_code
_entity_poly.pdbx_strand_id
1 'polypeptide(L)'
;MILQAVTQLSFIPKRIVSLVPSQTELLHYLGLEAETAGITKFCIHPKEWFDTKTRIGGTKTIDIKRIRELNPDLIIANKEENVKEQVDELATHFNVWVTDVNNVADALHMIHDIGTLTVRVKEAKQLAIKSLFLFTCSIIN
;
A
#
# COMPACT_ATOMS: atom_id res chain seq x y z
N MET A 1 9.71 11.30 4.61
CA MET A 1 10.55 10.46 5.48
C MET A 1 10.10 9.01 5.37
N ILE A 2 11.02 8.09 5.33
CA ILE A 2 10.68 6.67 5.39
C ILE A 2 10.31 6.33 6.84
N LEU A 3 9.07 5.87 7.04
CA LEU A 3 8.56 5.52 8.36
C LEU A 3 9.19 4.20 8.83
N GLN A 4 9.63 4.15 10.07
CA GLN A 4 10.23 2.96 10.68
C GLN A 4 9.26 2.22 11.62
N ALA A 5 8.21 2.90 12.06
CA ALA A 5 7.18 2.33 12.92
C ALA A 5 5.84 3.00 12.63
N VAL A 6 4.75 2.25 12.82
CA VAL A 6 3.39 2.74 12.60
C VAL A 6 3.06 3.95 13.49
N THR A 7 3.70 4.03 14.66
CA THR A 7 3.51 5.14 15.61
C THR A 7 4.09 6.46 15.15
N GLN A 8 4.93 6.47 14.12
CA GLN A 8 5.51 7.70 13.58
C GLN A 8 4.52 8.52 12.77
N LEU A 9 3.41 7.93 12.34
CA LEU A 9 2.34 8.64 11.67
C LEU A 9 1.33 9.09 12.72
N SER A 10 1.25 10.39 12.99
CA SER A 10 0.44 10.97 14.07
C SER A 10 -0.95 11.41 13.62
N PHE A 11 -1.36 11.09 12.40
CA PHE A 11 -2.67 11.46 11.84
C PHE A 11 -3.24 10.30 11.03
N ILE A 12 -4.52 10.36 10.72
CA ILE A 12 -5.19 9.36 9.87
C ILE A 12 -4.97 9.77 8.41
N PRO A 13 -4.32 8.94 7.58
CA PRO A 13 -4.09 9.27 6.16
C PRO A 13 -5.40 9.44 5.40
N LYS A 14 -5.48 10.49 4.59
CA LYS A 14 -6.64 10.78 3.74
C LYS A 14 -6.32 10.86 2.26
N ARG A 15 -5.04 10.88 1.90
CA ARG A 15 -4.59 10.90 0.51
C ARG A 15 -3.42 9.94 0.36
N ILE A 16 -3.73 8.71 -0.01
CA ILE A 16 -2.76 7.62 -0.10
C ILE A 16 -2.41 7.37 -1.55
N VAL A 17 -1.12 7.20 -1.84
CA VAL A 17 -0.63 6.72 -3.13
C VAL A 17 -0.04 5.34 -2.94
N SER A 18 -0.49 4.37 -3.73
CA SER A 18 0.05 3.01 -3.74
C SER A 18 0.96 2.82 -4.93
N LEU A 19 2.19 2.39 -4.68
CA LEU A 19 3.19 2.15 -5.72
C LEU A 19 3.24 0.70 -6.20
N VAL A 20 2.33 -0.15 -5.73
CA VAL A 20 2.40 -1.60 -5.98
C VAL A 20 1.00 -2.21 -6.08
N PRO A 21 0.74 -3.11 -7.06
CA PRO A 21 -0.57 -3.73 -7.23
C PRO A 21 -1.11 -4.47 -5.99
N SER A 22 -0.28 -5.23 -5.29
CA SER A 22 -0.72 -5.98 -4.11
C SER A 22 -1.20 -5.08 -2.98
N GLN A 23 -0.52 -3.95 -2.73
CA GLN A 23 -0.96 -2.98 -1.74
C GLN A 23 -2.23 -2.24 -2.18
N THR A 24 -2.40 -2.01 -3.48
CA THR A 24 -3.63 -1.42 -4.00
C THR A 24 -4.84 -2.32 -3.71
N GLU A 25 -4.71 -3.63 -3.95
CA GLU A 25 -5.76 -4.58 -3.62
C GLU A 25 -6.04 -4.61 -2.11
N LEU A 26 -5.01 -4.53 -1.28
CA LEU A 26 -5.17 -4.43 0.17
C LEU A 26 -5.94 -3.18 0.58
N LEU A 27 -5.59 -2.02 0.04
CA LEU A 27 -6.29 -0.76 0.32
C LEU A 27 -7.77 -0.85 -0.08
N HIS A 28 -8.05 -1.49 -1.21
CA HIS A 28 -9.43 -1.73 -1.65
C HIS A 28 -10.18 -2.63 -0.65
N TYR A 29 -9.57 -3.72 -0.23
CA TYR A 29 -10.18 -4.62 0.74
C TYR A 29 -10.48 -3.91 2.07
N LEU A 30 -9.59 -3.02 2.50
CA LEU A 30 -9.74 -2.25 3.74
C LEU A 30 -10.79 -1.14 3.64
N GLY A 31 -11.41 -0.95 2.48
CA GLY A 31 -12.46 0.06 2.30
C GLY A 31 -11.93 1.47 2.15
N LEU A 32 -10.72 1.65 1.64
CA LEU A 32 -10.05 2.95 1.52
C LEU A 32 -10.24 3.58 0.14
N GLU A 33 -11.45 3.49 -0.41
CA GLU A 33 -11.81 4.06 -1.72
C GLU A 33 -11.55 5.57 -1.77
N ALA A 34 -12.09 6.31 -0.81
CA ALA A 34 -11.98 7.77 -0.79
C ALA A 34 -10.55 8.24 -0.53
N GLU A 35 -9.80 7.48 0.28
CA GLU A 35 -8.46 7.84 0.72
C GLU A 35 -7.39 7.55 -0.34
N THR A 36 -7.62 6.59 -1.25
CA THR A 36 -6.64 6.23 -2.27
C THR A 36 -6.72 7.18 -3.45
N ALA A 37 -5.71 8.03 -3.60
CA ALA A 37 -5.66 9.08 -4.61
C ALA A 37 -4.92 8.67 -5.87
N GLY A 38 -3.92 7.80 -5.77
CA GLY A 38 -3.10 7.41 -6.90
C GLY A 38 -2.64 5.96 -6.84
N ILE A 39 -2.53 5.35 -8.02
CA ILE A 39 -2.12 3.95 -8.19
C ILE A 39 -1.20 3.83 -9.41
N THR A 40 -0.48 2.72 -9.56
CA THR A 40 0.33 2.50 -10.76
C THR A 40 -0.54 2.02 -11.93
N LYS A 41 0.01 2.12 -13.13
CA LYS A 41 -0.64 1.61 -14.35
C LYS A 41 -0.79 0.08 -14.36
N PHE A 42 -0.13 -0.63 -13.44
CA PHE A 42 -0.24 -2.08 -13.28
C PHE A 42 -1.25 -2.49 -12.22
N CYS A 43 -1.86 -1.54 -11.51
CA CYS A 43 -2.90 -1.79 -10.53
C CYS A 43 -4.25 -2.00 -11.23
N ILE A 44 -4.39 -3.12 -11.94
CA ILE A 44 -5.57 -3.39 -12.77
C ILE A 44 -6.78 -3.90 -11.98
N HIS A 45 -6.58 -4.23 -10.72
CA HIS A 45 -7.64 -4.66 -9.80
C HIS A 45 -7.69 -3.76 -8.57
N PRO A 46 -8.88 -3.30 -8.15
CA PRO A 46 -10.16 -3.48 -8.85
C PRO A 46 -10.25 -2.61 -10.11
N LYS A 47 -11.02 -3.06 -11.07
CA LYS A 47 -11.16 -2.38 -12.37
C LYS A 47 -11.64 -0.92 -12.22
N GLU A 48 -12.55 -0.66 -11.30
CA GLU A 48 -13.06 0.69 -11.06
C GLU A 48 -11.94 1.65 -10.66
N TRP A 49 -11.00 1.21 -9.84
CA TRP A 49 -9.85 2.02 -9.45
C TRP A 49 -8.90 2.23 -10.62
N PHE A 50 -8.65 1.18 -11.40
CA PHE A 50 -7.84 1.28 -12.61
C PHE A 50 -8.40 2.31 -13.59
N ASP A 51 -9.72 2.34 -13.75
CA ASP A 51 -10.40 3.22 -14.70
C ASP A 51 -10.51 4.67 -14.20
N THR A 52 -10.57 4.90 -12.89
CA THR A 52 -10.95 6.20 -12.31
C THR A 52 -9.87 6.92 -11.51
N LYS A 53 -8.93 6.17 -10.89
CA LYS A 53 -7.90 6.81 -10.07
C LYS A 53 -6.73 7.31 -10.91
N THR A 54 -6.03 8.33 -10.43
CA THR A 54 -4.86 8.88 -11.08
C THR A 54 -3.75 7.84 -11.13
N ARG A 55 -3.20 7.61 -12.31
CA ARG A 55 -2.08 6.69 -12.50
C ARG A 55 -0.77 7.46 -12.40
N ILE A 56 0.15 6.94 -11.58
CA ILE A 56 1.40 7.62 -11.25
C ILE A 56 2.61 6.91 -11.87
N GLY A 57 2.42 6.28 -13.02
CA GLY A 57 3.47 5.56 -13.74
C GLY A 57 3.51 4.08 -13.40
N GLY A 58 4.65 3.45 -13.62
CA GLY A 58 4.86 2.03 -13.34
C GLY A 58 5.60 1.82 -12.02
N THR A 59 5.75 0.55 -11.61
CA THR A 59 6.45 0.18 -10.37
C THR A 59 7.94 0.52 -10.41
N LYS A 60 8.56 0.45 -11.58
CA LYS A 60 9.99 0.76 -11.79
C LYS A 60 10.22 2.14 -12.41
N THR A 61 9.17 2.79 -12.90
CA THR A 61 9.24 4.12 -13.51
C THR A 61 8.10 4.98 -12.97
N ILE A 62 8.29 5.48 -11.76
CA ILE A 62 7.29 6.26 -11.04
C ILE A 62 7.27 7.69 -11.58
N ASP A 63 6.07 8.23 -11.82
CA ASP A 63 5.89 9.63 -12.20
C ASP A 63 5.86 10.50 -10.94
N ILE A 64 7.04 10.94 -10.51
CA ILE A 64 7.22 11.70 -9.26
C ILE A 64 6.51 13.05 -9.35
N LYS A 65 6.51 13.68 -10.51
CA LYS A 65 5.81 14.96 -10.71
C LYS A 65 4.31 14.81 -10.44
N ARG A 66 3.71 13.76 -10.95
CA ARG A 66 2.28 13.49 -10.74
C ARG A 66 1.96 13.20 -9.28
N ILE A 67 2.84 12.49 -8.59
CA ILE A 67 2.68 12.26 -7.15
C ILE A 67 2.73 13.58 -6.38
N ARG A 68 3.65 14.49 -6.73
CA ARG A 68 3.72 15.82 -6.12
C ARG A 68 2.42 16.60 -6.34
N GLU A 69 1.84 16.51 -7.52
CA GLU A 69 0.55 17.17 -7.81
C GLU A 69 -0.58 16.61 -6.96
N LEU A 70 -0.58 15.31 -6.70
CA LEU A 70 -1.54 14.67 -5.81
C LEU A 70 -1.34 15.05 -4.34
N ASN A 71 -0.13 15.41 -3.96
CA ASN A 71 0.26 15.77 -2.60
C ASN A 71 -0.23 14.76 -1.54
N PRO A 72 0.21 13.50 -1.60
CA PRO A 72 -0.24 12.48 -0.67
C PRO A 72 0.29 12.73 0.75
N ASP A 73 -0.46 12.26 1.75
CA ASP A 73 -0.02 12.25 3.14
C ASP A 73 0.58 10.90 3.55
N LEU A 74 0.42 9.88 2.71
CA LEU A 74 1.07 8.58 2.87
C LEU A 74 1.30 7.94 1.51
N ILE A 75 2.52 7.42 1.30
CA ILE A 75 2.87 6.62 0.14
C ILE A 75 3.22 5.22 0.63
N ILE A 76 2.67 4.19 -0.03
CA ILE A 76 2.98 2.80 0.28
C ILE A 76 3.81 2.22 -0.86
N ALA A 77 5.01 1.77 -0.53
CA ALA A 77 5.98 1.22 -1.46
C ALA A 77 6.37 -0.21 -1.07
N ASN A 78 7.07 -0.90 -1.96
CA ASN A 78 7.61 -2.23 -1.70
C ASN A 78 9.09 -2.25 -2.05
N LYS A 79 9.90 -2.87 -1.19
CA LYS A 79 11.35 -2.92 -1.33
C LYS A 79 11.80 -3.59 -2.63
N GLU A 80 11.16 -4.69 -3.02
CA GLU A 80 11.55 -5.45 -4.21
C GLU A 80 11.00 -4.88 -5.52
N GLU A 81 9.76 -4.39 -5.48
CA GLU A 81 9.07 -3.95 -6.69
C GLU A 81 9.38 -2.52 -7.10
N ASN A 82 9.74 -1.66 -6.17
CA ASN A 82 10.06 -0.26 -6.46
C ASN A 82 11.57 -0.01 -6.51
N VAL A 83 11.97 1.04 -7.20
CA VAL A 83 13.36 1.47 -7.29
C VAL A 83 13.72 2.29 -6.06
N LYS A 84 14.77 1.89 -5.34
CA LYS A 84 15.17 2.52 -4.08
C LYS A 84 15.39 4.03 -4.23
N GLU A 85 16.06 4.45 -5.29
CA GLU A 85 16.38 5.87 -5.53
C GLU A 85 15.13 6.71 -5.72
N GLN A 86 14.10 6.16 -6.38
CA GLN A 86 12.81 6.84 -6.56
C GLN A 86 12.04 6.93 -5.24
N VAL A 87 12.08 5.87 -4.44
CA VAL A 87 11.46 5.85 -3.11
C VAL A 87 12.15 6.87 -2.20
N ASP A 88 13.47 6.92 -2.20
CA ASP A 88 14.25 7.87 -1.39
C ASP A 88 13.94 9.32 -1.78
N GLU A 89 13.79 9.59 -3.08
CA GLU A 89 13.40 10.92 -3.56
C GLU A 89 12.02 11.32 -3.05
N LEU A 90 11.05 10.41 -3.12
CA LEU A 90 9.71 10.66 -2.58
C LEU A 90 9.74 10.90 -1.07
N ALA A 91 10.58 10.18 -0.35
CA ALA A 91 10.70 10.29 1.10
C ALA A 91 11.28 11.63 1.56
N THR A 92 11.93 12.40 0.68
CA THR A 92 12.40 13.75 1.02
C THR A 92 11.23 14.74 1.20
N HIS A 93 10.06 14.44 0.62
CA HIS A 93 8.90 15.32 0.64
C HIS A 93 7.65 14.71 1.29
N PHE A 94 7.57 13.38 1.35
CA PHE A 94 6.37 12.66 1.78
C PHE A 94 6.69 11.59 2.81
N ASN A 95 5.69 11.18 3.56
CA ASN A 95 5.78 10.00 4.43
C ASN A 95 5.63 8.73 3.56
N VAL A 96 6.61 7.84 3.63
CA VAL A 96 6.63 6.60 2.86
C VAL A 96 6.72 5.41 3.80
N TRP A 97 5.80 4.46 3.63
CA TRP A 97 5.82 3.17 4.30
C TRP A 97 6.29 2.12 3.29
N VAL A 98 7.46 1.51 3.56
CA VAL A 98 8.04 0.50 2.66
C VAL A 98 7.74 -0.89 3.22
N THR A 99 7.06 -1.71 2.40
CA THR A 99 6.79 -3.10 2.73
C THR A 99 7.93 -4.00 2.25
N ASP A 100 8.18 -5.08 2.98
CA ASP A 100 9.16 -6.10 2.62
C ASP A 100 8.58 -7.46 3.02
N VAL A 101 8.08 -8.20 2.03
CA VAL A 101 7.33 -9.44 2.26
C VAL A 101 8.04 -10.61 1.61
N ASN A 102 8.59 -11.51 2.42
CA ASN A 102 9.34 -12.67 1.97
C ASN A 102 8.67 -13.99 2.33
N ASN A 103 7.67 -13.98 3.22
CA ASN A 103 6.97 -15.17 3.68
C ASN A 103 5.56 -14.80 4.17
N VAL A 104 4.80 -15.81 4.60
CA VAL A 104 3.43 -15.62 5.09
C VAL A 104 3.38 -14.75 6.33
N ALA A 105 4.31 -14.93 7.25
CA ALA A 105 4.37 -14.11 8.47
C ALA A 105 4.56 -12.63 8.16
N ASP A 106 5.46 -12.32 7.22
CA ASP A 106 5.67 -10.95 6.75
C ASP A 106 4.40 -10.36 6.11
N ALA A 107 3.68 -11.17 5.33
CA ALA A 107 2.43 -10.75 4.70
C ALA A 107 1.38 -10.39 5.74
N LEU A 108 1.24 -11.20 6.78
CA LEU A 108 0.30 -10.95 7.87
C LEU A 108 0.68 -9.69 8.66
N HIS A 109 1.97 -9.47 8.91
CA HIS A 109 2.47 -8.25 9.54
C HIS A 109 2.18 -7.02 8.69
N MET A 110 2.39 -7.12 7.38
CA MET A 110 2.08 -6.03 6.44
C MET A 110 0.60 -5.65 6.50
N ILE A 111 -0.29 -6.63 6.47
CA ILE A 111 -1.73 -6.39 6.57
C ILE A 111 -2.05 -5.66 7.89
N HIS A 112 -1.50 -6.12 8.99
CA HIS A 112 -1.69 -5.51 10.31
C HIS A 112 -1.17 -4.07 10.34
N ASP A 113 0.04 -3.85 9.84
CA ASP A 113 0.68 -2.53 9.88
C ASP A 113 -0.08 -1.50 9.03
N ILE A 114 -0.47 -1.88 7.81
CA ILE A 114 -1.26 -1.00 6.95
C ILE A 114 -2.65 -0.75 7.55
N GLY A 115 -3.26 -1.78 8.14
CA GLY A 115 -4.51 -1.62 8.87
C GLY A 115 -4.39 -0.63 10.03
N THR A 116 -3.28 -0.69 10.76
CA THR A 116 -3.01 0.23 11.87
C THR A 116 -2.77 1.66 11.37
N LEU A 117 -1.94 1.83 10.33
CA LEU A 117 -1.65 3.14 9.73
C LEU A 117 -2.91 3.84 9.22
N THR A 118 -3.86 3.09 8.68
CA THR A 118 -5.07 3.62 8.05
C THR A 118 -6.30 3.57 8.94
N VAL A 119 -6.15 3.10 10.18
CA VAL A 119 -7.25 2.91 11.16
C VAL A 119 -8.34 1.98 10.61
N ARG A 120 -7.89 0.86 10.04
CA ARG A 120 -8.75 -0.22 9.52
C ARG A 120 -8.37 -1.56 10.16
N VAL A 121 -8.14 -1.53 11.47
CA VAL A 121 -7.65 -2.71 12.22
C VAL A 121 -8.63 -3.87 12.16
N LYS A 122 -9.93 -3.60 12.25
CA LYS A 122 -10.96 -4.64 12.19
C LYS A 122 -10.95 -5.36 10.85
N GLU A 123 -10.93 -4.60 9.76
CA GLU A 123 -10.91 -5.15 8.41
C GLU A 123 -9.61 -5.90 8.15
N ALA A 124 -8.49 -5.37 8.64
CA ALA A 124 -7.19 -6.03 8.53
C ALA A 124 -7.15 -7.37 9.25
N LYS A 125 -7.71 -7.44 10.47
CA LYS A 125 -7.82 -8.69 11.22
C LYS A 125 -8.66 -9.73 10.50
N GLN A 126 -9.78 -9.32 9.91
CA GLN A 126 -10.65 -10.21 9.15
C GLN A 126 -9.92 -10.77 7.93
N LEU A 127 -9.18 -9.94 7.21
CA LEU A 127 -8.39 -10.39 6.07
C LEU A 127 -7.26 -11.34 6.49
N ALA A 128 -6.55 -11.05 7.57
CA ALA A 128 -5.47 -11.88 8.08
C ALA A 128 -5.98 -13.28 8.47
N ILE A 129 -7.11 -13.36 9.18
CA ILE A 129 -7.76 -14.63 9.56
C ILE A 129 -8.17 -15.41 8.31
N LYS A 130 -8.82 -14.76 7.35
CA LYS A 130 -9.26 -15.39 6.10
C LYS A 130 -8.07 -15.91 5.30
N SER A 131 -7.00 -15.12 5.19
CA SER A 131 -5.79 -15.51 4.45
C SER A 131 -5.11 -16.71 5.09
N LEU A 132 -5.01 -16.73 6.42
CA LEU A 132 -4.45 -17.84 7.17
C LEU A 132 -5.27 -19.11 6.99
N PHE A 133 -6.60 -19.00 7.05
CA PHE A 133 -7.52 -20.12 6.84
C PHE A 133 -7.34 -20.72 5.44
N LEU A 134 -7.31 -19.90 4.40
CA LEU A 134 -7.12 -20.36 3.02
C LEU A 134 -5.76 -21.03 2.83
N PHE A 135 -4.71 -20.48 3.44
CA PHE A 135 -3.37 -21.06 3.40
C PHE A 135 -3.36 -22.44 4.06
N THR A 136 -3.98 -22.58 5.22
CA THR A 136 -4.08 -23.86 5.94
C THR A 136 -4.85 -24.88 5.11
N CYS A 137 -5.96 -24.51 4.50
CA CYS A 137 -6.73 -25.39 3.61
C CYS A 137 -5.91 -25.86 2.41
N SER A 138 -5.11 -24.98 1.81
CA SER A 138 -4.23 -25.32 0.69
C SER A 138 -3.16 -26.37 1.07
N ILE A 139 -2.66 -26.31 2.30
CA ILE A 139 -1.67 -27.27 2.79
C ILE A 139 -2.30 -28.65 3.04
N ILE A 140 -3.51 -28.66 3.58
CA ILE A 140 -4.23 -29.88 3.95
C ILE A 140 -4.75 -30.62 2.73
N ASN A 141 -5.14 -29.90 1.69
CA ASN A 141 -5.67 -30.43 0.44
C ASN A 141 -4.56 -30.62 -0.59
#